data_7e854e8f5d12262587618c83959211db
#
_entry.id   7e854e8f5d12262587618c83959211db
#
_cell.length_a   1.000
_cell.length_b   1.000
_cell.length_c   1.000
_cell.angle_alpha   90.00
_cell.angle_beta   90.00
_cell.angle_gamma   90.00
#
_symmetry.space_group_name_H-M   'P 1'
#
loop_
_entity.id
_entity.type
_entity.pdbx_description
1 polymer ?
#
loop_
_entity_poly.entity_id
_entity_poly.type
_entity_poly.pdbx_seq_one_letter_code
_entity_poly.pdbx_strand_id
1 'polypeptide(L)'
;MCIRDRYQQASYHDLVGEVLDELRESIAFALSRGIKRSQIIVDPGIGFSKEADHNYEVLARLQEFSDLGFPVLVGPSRKSFLVKSIGQTLLPADRDWATAAAVSSAVLAGVHVVRVHAVNAMAQVVKVSDEIRRYHQGHN
;
A
#
# COMPACT_ATOMS: atom_id res chain seq x y z
N MET A 1 3.58 -17.70 -1.98
CA MET A 1 2.75 -17.17 -3.09
C MET A 1 3.52 -17.34 -4.39
N CYS A 2 3.01 -18.13 -5.31
CA CYS A 2 3.68 -18.40 -6.58
C CYS A 2 3.55 -17.19 -7.52
N ILE A 3 4.63 -16.83 -8.24
CA ILE A 3 4.65 -15.68 -9.16
C ILE A 3 3.55 -15.77 -10.25
N ARG A 4 3.08 -16.98 -10.57
CA ARG A 4 2.02 -17.23 -11.56
C ARG A 4 0.64 -16.72 -11.16
N ASP A 5 0.36 -16.62 -9.88
CA ASP A 5 -0.98 -16.22 -9.38
C ASP A 5 -1.17 -14.69 -9.37
N ARG A 6 -0.11 -13.93 -9.68
CA ARG A 6 -0.11 -12.47 -9.64
C ARG A 6 -0.93 -11.79 -10.73
N TYR A 7 -1.34 -12.52 -11.76
CA TYR A 7 -1.97 -11.97 -12.96
C TYR A 7 -3.31 -12.62 -13.32
N GLN A 8 -3.88 -13.44 -12.45
CA GLN A 8 -5.26 -13.88 -12.63
C GLN A 8 -6.17 -12.69 -12.38
N GLN A 9 -7.05 -12.40 -13.33
CA GLN A 9 -8.08 -11.38 -13.18
C GLN A 9 -9.00 -11.80 -12.04
N ALA A 10 -8.83 -11.16 -10.88
CA ALA A 10 -9.76 -11.31 -9.79
C ALA A 10 -10.93 -10.34 -10.00
N SER A 11 -12.14 -10.84 -10.05
CA SER A 11 -13.33 -10.02 -9.98
C SER A 11 -13.68 -9.86 -8.49
N TYR A 12 -13.72 -8.62 -8.02
CA TYR A 12 -14.06 -8.28 -6.65
C TYR A 12 -15.47 -7.69 -6.60
N HIS A 13 -16.25 -8.03 -5.58
CA HIS A 13 -17.51 -7.34 -5.25
C HIS A 13 -17.26 -6.17 -4.29
N ASP A 14 -16.44 -6.39 -3.27
CA ASP A 14 -15.87 -5.37 -2.38
C ASP A 14 -14.38 -5.65 -2.23
N LEU A 15 -13.59 -5.04 -3.08
CA LEU A 15 -12.14 -5.27 -3.15
C LEU A 15 -11.45 -5.11 -1.80
N VAL A 16 -11.71 -4.02 -1.10
CA VAL A 16 -11.00 -3.73 0.15
C VAL A 16 -11.47 -4.66 1.27
N GLY A 17 -12.78 -4.95 1.34
CA GLY A 17 -13.32 -5.92 2.28
C GLY A 17 -12.73 -7.32 2.07
N GLU A 18 -12.68 -7.80 0.84
CA GLU A 18 -12.10 -9.11 0.51
C GLU A 18 -10.61 -9.19 0.86
N VAL A 19 -9.82 -8.15 0.55
CA VAL A 19 -8.40 -8.11 0.93
C VAL A 19 -8.21 -8.06 2.44
N LEU A 20 -9.07 -7.34 3.16
CA LEU A 20 -9.05 -7.31 4.63
C LEU A 20 -9.33 -8.69 5.22
N ASP A 21 -10.30 -9.44 4.66
CA ASP A 21 -10.64 -10.79 5.12
C ASP A 21 -9.49 -11.78 4.86
N GLU A 22 -8.87 -11.73 3.67
CA GLU A 22 -7.68 -12.53 3.37
C GLU A 22 -6.52 -12.24 4.34
N LEU A 23 -6.32 -10.97 4.68
CA LEU A 23 -5.29 -10.58 5.67
C LEU A 23 -5.64 -11.07 7.08
N ARG A 24 -6.90 -11.01 7.51
CA ARG A 24 -7.36 -11.56 8.79
C ARG A 24 -7.10 -13.06 8.90
N GLU A 25 -7.42 -13.81 7.84
CA GLU A 25 -7.14 -15.25 7.78
C GLU A 25 -5.64 -15.54 7.85
N SER A 26 -4.83 -14.80 7.09
CA SER A 26 -3.37 -14.93 7.09
C SER A 26 -2.76 -14.62 8.45
N ILE A 27 -3.25 -13.58 9.13
CA ILE A 27 -2.84 -13.21 10.49
C ILE A 27 -3.21 -14.33 11.48
N ALA A 28 -4.45 -14.81 11.43
CA ALA A 28 -4.91 -15.89 12.31
C ALA A 28 -4.08 -17.16 12.12
N PHE A 29 -3.77 -17.52 10.87
CA PHE A 29 -2.90 -18.64 10.56
C PHE A 29 -1.48 -18.45 11.13
N ALA A 30 -0.86 -17.29 10.94
CA ALA A 30 0.47 -16.99 11.46
C ALA A 30 0.51 -17.09 12.99
N LEU A 31 -0.46 -16.51 13.68
CA LEU A 31 -0.56 -16.57 15.16
C LEU A 31 -0.75 -18.01 15.64
N SER A 32 -1.57 -18.82 14.95
CA SER A 32 -1.79 -20.24 15.30
C SER A 32 -0.51 -21.09 15.17
N ARG A 33 0.44 -20.63 14.35
CA ARG A 33 1.76 -21.27 14.17
C ARG A 33 2.84 -20.75 15.12
N GLY A 34 2.47 -19.90 16.08
CA GLY A 34 3.38 -19.39 17.11
C GLY A 34 4.16 -18.13 16.71
N ILE A 35 3.85 -17.51 15.56
CA ILE A 35 4.40 -16.20 15.22
C ILE A 35 3.82 -15.16 16.17
N LYS A 36 4.67 -14.36 16.81
CA LYS A 36 4.21 -13.34 17.74
C LYS A 36 3.60 -12.16 17.01
N ARG A 37 2.58 -11.54 17.61
CA ARG A 37 1.94 -10.33 17.06
C ARG A 37 2.95 -9.24 16.67
N SER A 38 4.00 -9.06 17.47
CA SER A 38 5.07 -8.07 17.21
C SER A 38 5.97 -8.39 16.02
N GLN A 39 5.82 -9.56 15.40
CA GLN A 39 6.60 -9.97 14.22
C GLN A 39 5.79 -9.88 12.92
N ILE A 40 4.56 -9.40 12.99
CA ILE A 40 3.65 -9.32 11.84
C ILE A 40 3.56 -7.89 11.33
N ILE A 41 3.77 -7.70 10.03
CA ILE A 41 3.47 -6.50 9.26
C ILE A 41 2.55 -6.93 8.12
N VAL A 42 1.50 -6.17 7.83
CA VAL A 42 0.53 -6.48 6.78
C VAL A 42 0.80 -5.65 5.53
N ASP A 43 0.59 -6.24 4.35
CA ASP A 43 0.73 -5.58 3.05
C ASP A 43 -0.53 -5.90 2.21
N PRO A 44 -1.32 -4.90 1.81
CA PRO A 44 -2.53 -5.09 0.99
C PRO A 44 -2.25 -5.51 -0.46
N GLY A 45 -1.00 -5.68 -0.85
CA GLY A 45 -0.63 -6.21 -2.15
C GLY A 45 -0.88 -5.24 -3.31
N ILE A 46 -0.59 -3.95 -3.15
CA ILE A 46 -0.69 -2.96 -4.23
C ILE A 46 0.10 -3.42 -5.44
N GLY A 47 -0.51 -3.39 -6.63
CA GLY A 47 0.10 -3.79 -7.90
C GLY A 47 0.22 -5.31 -8.12
N PHE A 48 -0.45 -6.12 -7.33
CA PHE A 48 -0.55 -7.57 -7.51
C PHE A 48 -2.01 -7.97 -7.69
N SER A 49 -2.29 -8.76 -8.76
CA SER A 49 -3.64 -9.28 -9.09
C SER A 49 -4.76 -8.24 -9.08
N LYS A 50 -4.42 -6.98 -9.33
CA LYS A 50 -5.34 -5.85 -9.28
C LYS A 50 -5.21 -5.01 -10.55
N GLU A 51 -6.34 -4.61 -11.12
CA GLU A 51 -6.37 -3.59 -12.17
C GLU A 51 -5.91 -2.23 -11.63
N ALA A 52 -5.66 -1.27 -12.52
CA ALA A 52 -5.19 0.03 -12.08
C ALA A 52 -6.16 0.72 -11.11
N ASP A 53 -7.46 0.64 -11.41
CA ASP A 53 -8.50 1.28 -10.59
C ASP A 53 -8.61 0.64 -9.19
N HIS A 54 -8.47 -0.69 -9.13
CA HIS A 54 -8.37 -1.44 -7.86
C HIS A 54 -7.19 -0.97 -7.00
N ASN A 55 -6.04 -0.66 -7.61
CA ASN A 55 -4.89 -0.16 -6.87
C ASN A 55 -5.12 1.25 -6.31
N TYR A 56 -5.83 2.11 -7.05
CA TYR A 56 -6.21 3.43 -6.55
C TYR A 56 -7.26 3.34 -5.44
N GLU A 57 -8.22 2.40 -5.53
CA GLU A 57 -9.18 2.15 -4.46
C GLU A 57 -8.47 1.72 -3.17
N VAL A 58 -7.54 0.77 -3.23
CA VAL A 58 -6.75 0.35 -2.06
C VAL A 58 -5.97 1.53 -1.48
N LEU A 59 -5.33 2.37 -2.33
CA LEU A 59 -4.61 3.55 -1.86
C LEU A 59 -5.52 4.56 -1.17
N ALA A 60 -6.73 4.78 -1.70
CA ALA A 60 -7.70 5.72 -1.14
C ALA A 60 -8.27 5.24 0.21
N ARG A 61 -8.33 3.92 0.42
CA ARG A 61 -8.93 3.28 1.61
C ARG A 61 -7.88 2.65 2.54
N LEU A 62 -6.60 3.07 2.46
CA LEU A 62 -5.51 2.50 3.26
C LEU A 62 -5.75 2.58 4.77
N GLN A 63 -6.49 3.58 5.24
CA GLN A 63 -6.79 3.73 6.66
C GLN A 63 -7.54 2.52 7.22
N GLU A 64 -8.41 1.88 6.43
CA GLU A 64 -9.17 0.70 6.85
C GLU A 64 -8.25 -0.49 7.22
N PHE A 65 -7.06 -0.58 6.61
CA PHE A 65 -6.07 -1.61 6.94
C PHE A 65 -5.40 -1.38 8.31
N SER A 66 -5.38 -0.14 8.78
CA SER A 66 -4.88 0.18 10.13
C SER A 66 -5.76 -0.40 11.24
N ASP A 67 -7.06 -0.61 10.95
CA ASP A 67 -8.03 -1.20 11.89
C ASP A 67 -7.74 -2.68 12.19
N LEU A 68 -6.91 -3.34 11.39
CA LEU A 68 -6.38 -4.67 11.71
C LEU A 68 -5.48 -4.66 12.96
N GLY A 69 -5.00 -3.49 13.37
CA GLY A 69 -4.15 -3.30 14.56
C GLY A 69 -2.73 -3.85 14.39
N PHE A 70 -2.24 -3.92 13.15
CA PHE A 70 -0.86 -4.27 12.80
C PHE A 70 -0.21 -3.16 11.99
N PRO A 71 1.13 -3.03 12.02
CA PRO A 71 1.80 -2.12 11.11
C PRO A 71 1.48 -2.46 9.65
N VAL A 72 1.18 -1.42 8.86
CA VAL A 72 0.86 -1.56 7.43
C VAL A 72 2.07 -1.16 6.60
N LEU A 73 2.44 -2.01 5.64
CA LEU A 73 3.47 -1.75 4.63
C LEU A 73 2.80 -1.62 3.26
N VAL A 74 3.28 -0.67 2.45
CA VAL A 74 2.89 -0.55 1.04
C VAL A 74 4.08 -0.33 0.13
N GLY A 75 4.02 -0.91 -1.07
CA GLY A 75 5.07 -0.80 -2.08
C GLY A 75 4.55 -0.30 -3.44
N PRO A 76 4.14 0.98 -3.59
CA PRO A 76 3.60 1.49 -4.84
C PRO A 76 4.69 1.84 -5.88
N SER A 77 5.96 1.82 -5.49
CA SER A 77 7.07 2.40 -6.25
C SER A 77 7.22 1.83 -7.65
N ARG A 78 7.20 2.72 -8.64
CA ARG A 78 7.42 2.49 -10.08
C ARG A 78 6.45 1.51 -10.73
N LYS A 79 5.33 1.19 -10.06
CA LYS A 79 4.33 0.25 -10.59
C LYS A 79 3.55 0.84 -11.77
N SER A 80 3.12 -0.04 -12.67
CA SER A 80 2.51 0.37 -13.95
C SER A 80 1.18 1.10 -13.79
N PHE A 81 0.41 0.79 -12.76
CA PHE A 81 -0.87 1.45 -12.52
C PHE A 81 -0.73 2.97 -12.32
N LEU A 82 0.41 3.43 -11.77
CA LEU A 82 0.67 4.86 -11.53
C LEU A 82 0.65 5.71 -12.80
N VAL A 83 0.97 5.12 -13.95
CA VAL A 83 1.02 5.84 -15.23
C VAL A 83 -0.31 5.82 -16.00
N LYS A 84 -1.28 5.00 -15.58
CA LYS A 84 -2.60 4.96 -16.21
C LYS A 84 -3.30 6.33 -16.13
N SER A 85 -3.26 6.97 -14.97
CA SER A 85 -3.85 8.30 -14.76
C SER A 85 -3.11 9.44 -15.47
N ILE A 86 -1.81 9.23 -15.78
CA ILE A 86 -0.98 10.24 -16.46
C ILE A 86 -1.22 10.22 -17.96
N GLY A 87 -1.76 9.12 -18.51
CA GLY A 87 -2.01 8.98 -19.96
C GLY A 87 -0.72 8.90 -20.80
N GLN A 88 0.42 8.60 -20.20
CA GLN A 88 1.73 8.52 -20.85
C GLN A 88 2.39 7.18 -20.58
N THR A 89 3.17 6.70 -21.56
CA THR A 89 4.05 5.54 -21.35
C THR A 89 5.37 6.02 -20.78
N LEU A 90 5.59 5.72 -19.48
CA LEU A 90 6.83 6.06 -18.79
C LEU A 90 7.62 4.80 -18.46
N LEU A 91 8.95 4.85 -18.62
CA LEU A 91 9.83 3.82 -18.13
C LEU A 91 9.74 3.75 -16.58
N PRO A 92 10.00 2.60 -15.95
CA PRO A 92 9.90 2.48 -14.49
C PRO A 92 10.71 3.55 -13.73
N ALA A 93 11.90 3.92 -14.19
CA ALA A 93 12.72 4.94 -13.56
C ALA A 93 12.10 6.34 -13.60
N ASP A 94 11.29 6.64 -14.61
CA ASP A 94 10.65 7.95 -14.80
C ASP A 94 9.36 8.11 -13.99
N ARG A 95 8.94 7.08 -13.24
CA ARG A 95 7.72 7.06 -12.43
C ARG A 95 7.91 7.56 -11.00
N ASP A 96 9.04 8.17 -10.68
CA ASP A 96 9.34 8.55 -9.30
C ASP A 96 8.45 9.69 -8.78
N TRP A 97 8.00 10.62 -9.64
CA TRP A 97 7.02 11.64 -9.25
C TRP A 97 5.64 11.04 -8.95
N ALA A 98 5.18 10.10 -9.76
CA ALA A 98 3.94 9.36 -9.49
C ALA A 98 4.06 8.50 -8.23
N THR A 99 5.24 7.90 -8.01
CA THR A 99 5.57 7.21 -6.77
C THR A 99 5.49 8.15 -5.56
N ALA A 100 6.04 9.36 -5.66
CA ALA A 100 6.01 10.35 -4.59
C ALA A 100 4.57 10.71 -4.18
N ALA A 101 3.68 10.91 -5.15
CA ALA A 101 2.26 11.16 -4.89
C ALA A 101 1.58 10.01 -4.13
N ALA A 102 1.82 8.76 -4.57
CA ALA A 102 1.27 7.58 -3.90
C ALA A 102 1.85 7.37 -2.49
N VAL A 103 3.16 7.65 -2.30
CA VAL A 103 3.83 7.58 -0.99
C VAL A 103 3.28 8.65 -0.06
N SER A 104 3.11 9.88 -0.52
CA SER A 104 2.51 10.96 0.28
C SER A 104 1.11 10.59 0.76
N SER A 105 0.25 10.12 -0.15
CA SER A 105 -1.10 9.65 0.18
C SER A 105 -1.07 8.52 1.24
N ALA A 106 -0.18 7.55 1.07
CA ALA A 106 -0.04 6.44 2.02
C ALA A 106 0.39 6.90 3.42
N VAL A 107 1.35 7.84 3.51
CA VAL A 107 1.80 8.38 4.79
C VAL A 107 0.68 9.16 5.49
N LEU A 108 -0.05 9.98 4.74
CA LEU A 108 -1.20 10.73 5.28
C LEU A 108 -2.31 9.80 5.78
N ALA A 109 -2.50 8.65 5.14
CA ALA A 109 -3.42 7.59 5.58
C ALA A 109 -2.91 6.76 6.77
N GLY A 110 -1.71 7.04 7.30
CA GLY A 110 -1.18 6.38 8.50
C GLY A 110 -0.39 5.09 8.25
N VAL A 111 0.06 4.84 7.02
CA VAL A 111 0.93 3.69 6.71
C VAL A 111 2.27 3.79 7.46
N HIS A 112 2.76 2.67 7.95
CA HIS A 112 3.95 2.61 8.82
C HIS A 112 5.25 2.40 8.04
N VAL A 113 5.18 1.68 6.91
CA VAL A 113 6.36 1.33 6.10
C VAL A 113 6.04 1.53 4.62
N VAL A 114 6.92 2.21 3.90
CA VAL A 114 6.85 2.32 2.44
C VAL A 114 8.08 1.67 1.80
N ARG A 115 7.86 0.77 0.84
CA ARG A 115 8.93 0.14 0.08
C ARG A 115 9.11 0.84 -1.26
N VAL A 116 10.29 1.44 -1.46
CA VAL A 116 10.56 2.31 -2.61
C VAL A 116 11.93 2.02 -3.24
N HIS A 117 12.12 2.38 -4.52
CA HIS A 117 13.39 2.26 -5.23
C HIS A 117 14.31 3.46 -4.94
N ALA A 118 13.79 4.69 -5.06
CA ALA A 118 14.54 5.92 -4.86
C ALA A 118 14.48 6.37 -3.39
N VAL A 119 15.17 5.66 -2.49
CA VAL A 119 15.05 5.85 -1.03
C VAL A 119 15.33 7.28 -0.60
N ASN A 120 16.43 7.88 -1.08
CA ASN A 120 16.84 9.23 -0.66
C ASN A 120 15.79 10.29 -1.03
N ALA A 121 15.21 10.21 -2.24
CA ALA A 121 14.18 11.13 -2.67
C ALA A 121 12.87 10.91 -1.89
N MET A 122 12.45 9.65 -1.76
CA MET A 122 11.21 9.32 -1.07
C MET A 122 11.27 9.57 0.44
N ALA A 123 12.45 9.53 1.07
CA ALA A 123 12.62 9.91 2.46
C ALA A 123 12.25 11.38 2.73
N GLN A 124 12.48 12.27 1.77
CA GLN A 124 12.04 13.66 1.88
C GLN A 124 10.51 13.77 1.80
N VAL A 125 9.90 13.03 0.87
CA VAL A 125 8.43 12.96 0.73
C VAL A 125 7.79 12.44 2.03
N VAL A 126 8.32 11.35 2.58
CA VAL A 126 7.83 10.76 3.84
C VAL A 126 7.91 11.77 4.98
N LYS A 127 9.06 12.43 5.17
CA LYS A 127 9.25 13.40 6.27
C LYS A 127 8.26 14.55 6.20
N VAL A 128 8.07 15.13 5.01
CA VAL A 128 7.13 16.26 4.83
C VAL A 128 5.68 15.78 5.03
N SER A 129 5.30 14.64 4.45
CA SER A 129 3.94 14.09 4.60
C SER A 129 3.63 13.71 6.05
N ASP A 130 4.62 13.14 6.78
CA ASP A 130 4.44 12.77 8.19
C ASP A 130 4.28 14.01 9.09
N GLU A 131 5.01 15.08 8.81
CA GLU A 131 4.83 16.36 9.51
C GLU A 131 3.44 16.93 9.27
N ILE A 132 2.95 16.95 8.03
CA ILE A 132 1.59 17.39 7.70
C ILE A 132 0.56 16.53 8.46
N ARG A 133 0.74 15.20 8.48
CA ARG A 133 -0.15 14.29 9.21
C ARG A 133 -0.23 14.60 10.70
N ARG A 134 0.90 14.92 11.34
CA ARG A 134 0.94 15.29 12.77
C ARG A 134 0.11 16.51 13.07
N TYR A 135 0.15 17.52 12.22
CA TYR A 135 -0.69 18.73 12.40
C TYR A 135 -2.18 18.41 12.25
N HIS A 136 -2.57 17.52 11.35
CA HIS A 136 -3.97 17.09 11.24
C HIS A 136 -4.47 16.34 12.48
N GLN A 137 -3.60 15.56 13.14
CA GLN A 137 -3.97 14.80 14.34
C GLN A 137 -3.91 15.63 15.64
N GLY A 138 -3.12 16.67 15.69
CA GLY A 138 -2.92 17.50 16.88
C GLY A 138 -3.91 18.67 17.04
N HIS A 139 -4.82 18.88 16.08
CA HIS A 139 -5.78 20.00 16.08
C HIS A 139 -7.24 19.53 16.11
N ASN A 140 -7.50 18.29 16.49
CA ASN A 140 -8.84 17.76 16.75
C ASN A 140 -9.07 17.54 18.24
#